data_28d76d3a32ff43c76eb9a91fa16fd6fd
#
_entry.id   28d76d3a32ff43c76eb9a91fa16fd6fd
#
_cell.length_a   1.000
_cell.length_b   1.000
_cell.length_c   1.000
_cell.angle_alpha   90.00
_cell.angle_beta   90.00
_cell.angle_gamma   90.00
#
_symmetry.space_group_name_H-M   'P 1'
#
loop_
_entity.id
_entity.type
_entity.pdbx_description
1 polymer ?
#
loop_
_entity_poly.entity_id
_entity_poly.type
_entity_poly.pdbx_seq_one_letter_code
_entity_poly.pdbx_strand_id
1 'polypeptide(L)'
;TALGKAGKQKFRYYIYQAGNEKPIEKGIYRINLIKARKEYVIKVNIQKFKHSKYKMKLITKINDITFSRSVEFQVSYENLSPVITNIDDAIKQMKYLIMTGFITRKEYKEINNARDDKKRELYLQFWKSVDPTPRTKENEIMNEYYQRINLANQSFASHNNGWKTDRGMVLTIF
;
A
#
# COMPACT_ATOMS: atom_id res chain seq x y z
N THR A 1 6.59 -32.57 -16.96
CA THR A 1 7.13 -32.69 -15.57
C THR A 1 8.64 -32.76 -15.67
N ALA A 2 9.36 -31.61 -15.71
CA ALA A 2 10.82 -31.61 -15.60
C ALA A 2 11.18 -31.84 -14.14
N LEU A 3 11.49 -33.08 -13.79
CA LEU A 3 12.17 -33.45 -12.56
C LEU A 3 13.60 -32.91 -12.63
N GLY A 4 13.79 -31.65 -12.23
CA GLY A 4 15.12 -31.08 -12.06
C GLY A 4 15.88 -31.85 -11.00
N LYS A 5 17.20 -32.05 -11.23
CA LYS A 5 18.11 -32.60 -10.22
C LYS A 5 18.01 -31.78 -8.94
N ALA A 6 17.99 -32.48 -7.78
CA ALA A 6 18.08 -31.82 -6.48
C ALA A 6 19.31 -30.90 -6.45
N GLY A 7 19.16 -29.64 -6.06
CA GLY A 7 20.25 -28.68 -6.05
C GLY A 7 19.80 -27.26 -5.71
N LYS A 8 20.77 -26.37 -5.57
CA LYS A 8 20.52 -24.94 -5.36
C LYS A 8 19.98 -24.29 -6.64
N GLN A 9 18.77 -23.79 -6.59
CA GLN A 9 18.16 -23.10 -7.71
C GLN A 9 18.02 -21.61 -7.42
N LYS A 10 18.25 -20.76 -8.45
CA LYS A 10 18.20 -19.33 -8.37
C LYS A 10 16.96 -18.83 -9.11
N PHE A 11 16.08 -18.10 -8.39
CA PHE A 11 14.93 -17.42 -8.95
C PHE A 11 15.17 -15.92 -8.89
N ARG A 12 14.93 -15.23 -10.02
CA ARG A 12 14.88 -13.77 -10.07
C ARG A 12 13.43 -13.35 -10.09
N TYR A 13 13.06 -12.34 -9.32
CA TYR A 13 11.74 -11.73 -9.42
C TYR A 13 11.85 -10.27 -9.78
N TYR A 14 10.84 -9.80 -10.49
CA TYR A 14 10.66 -8.42 -10.90
C TYR A 14 9.21 -8.06 -10.66
N ILE A 15 8.96 -6.91 -10.03
CA ILE A 15 7.62 -6.42 -9.78
C ILE A 15 7.42 -5.12 -10.53
N TYR A 16 6.36 -5.08 -11.31
CA TYR A 16 5.95 -3.96 -12.14
C TYR A 16 4.64 -3.41 -11.60
N GLN A 17 4.51 -2.10 -11.51
CA GLN A 17 3.22 -1.45 -11.30
C GLN A 17 2.48 -1.39 -12.64
N ALA A 18 1.15 -1.50 -12.63
CA ALA A 18 0.35 -1.39 -13.84
C ALA A 18 0.65 -0.09 -14.60
N GLY A 19 0.88 -0.20 -15.90
CA GLY A 19 1.26 0.92 -16.77
C GLY A 19 2.76 1.27 -16.80
N ASN A 20 3.60 0.63 -15.99
CA ASN A 20 5.04 0.87 -15.97
C ASN A 20 5.82 -0.27 -16.65
N GLU A 21 6.73 0.08 -17.55
CA GLU A 21 7.62 -0.89 -18.21
C GLU A 21 8.84 -1.24 -17.33
N LYS A 22 9.25 -0.34 -16.44
CA LYS A 22 10.39 -0.58 -15.53
C LYS A 22 9.94 -1.24 -14.24
N PRO A 23 10.66 -2.27 -13.75
CA PRO A 23 10.33 -2.89 -12.47
C PRO A 23 10.58 -1.89 -11.34
N ILE A 24 9.64 -1.78 -10.42
CA ILE A 24 9.76 -0.97 -9.20
C ILE A 24 10.50 -1.71 -8.09
N GLU A 25 10.51 -3.04 -8.15
CA GLU A 25 11.18 -3.92 -7.20
C GLU A 25 11.77 -5.12 -7.93
N LYS A 26 12.95 -5.59 -7.51
CA LYS A 26 13.60 -6.78 -8.04
C LYS A 26 14.43 -7.47 -6.98
N GLY A 27 14.56 -8.77 -7.08
CA GLY A 27 15.38 -9.54 -6.14
C GLY A 27 15.68 -10.95 -6.61
N ILE A 28 16.40 -11.65 -5.76
CA ILE A 28 16.89 -12.99 -6.03
C ILE A 28 16.61 -13.88 -4.82
N TYR A 29 15.92 -14.99 -5.07
CA TYR A 29 15.77 -16.09 -4.12
C TYR A 29 16.64 -17.28 -4.52
N ARG A 30 17.31 -17.85 -3.54
CA ARG A 30 18.05 -19.11 -3.69
C ARG A 30 17.36 -20.17 -2.86
N ILE A 31 16.92 -21.22 -3.52
CA ILE A 31 16.13 -22.30 -2.92
C ILE A 31 16.86 -23.61 -3.16
N ASN A 32 16.97 -24.44 -2.12
CA ASN A 32 17.41 -25.82 -2.26
C ASN A 32 16.23 -26.68 -2.71
N LEU A 33 16.22 -27.08 -3.98
CA LEU A 33 15.20 -27.99 -4.49
C LEU A 33 15.47 -29.41 -3.95
N ILE A 34 14.51 -29.95 -3.25
CA ILE A 34 14.50 -31.35 -2.81
C ILE A 34 13.66 -32.13 -3.83
N LYS A 35 13.96 -33.41 -4.07
CA LYS A 35 13.30 -34.27 -5.09
C LYS A 35 11.76 -34.37 -4.96
N ALA A 36 11.19 -34.00 -3.85
CA ALA A 36 9.74 -34.01 -3.63
C ALA A 36 9.10 -32.70 -4.09
N ARG A 37 7.86 -32.76 -4.62
CA ARG A 37 7.03 -31.59 -4.91
C ARG A 37 6.84 -30.80 -3.62
N LYS A 38 7.41 -29.59 -3.54
CA LYS A 38 7.34 -28.72 -2.38
C LYS A 38 6.87 -27.34 -2.81
N GLU A 39 6.02 -26.75 -2.01
CA GLU A 39 5.65 -25.35 -2.14
C GLU A 39 6.71 -24.48 -1.47
N TYR A 40 7.07 -23.38 -2.11
CA TYR A 40 8.01 -22.40 -1.59
C TYR A 40 7.34 -21.05 -1.52
N VAL A 41 7.43 -20.42 -0.36
CA VAL A 41 6.87 -19.08 -0.13
C VAL A 41 7.95 -18.03 -0.38
N ILE A 42 7.67 -17.12 -1.30
CA ILE A 42 8.49 -15.94 -1.55
C ILE A 42 7.86 -14.77 -0.78
N LYS A 43 8.57 -14.24 0.21
CA LYS A 43 8.13 -13.07 0.96
C LYS A 43 8.65 -11.81 0.28
N VAL A 44 7.77 -10.91 -0.09
CA VAL A 44 8.10 -9.59 -0.66
C VAL A 44 7.60 -8.52 0.29
N ASN A 45 8.46 -7.54 0.59
CA ASN A 45 8.05 -6.39 1.39
C ASN A 45 7.25 -5.42 0.50
N ILE A 46 5.95 -5.31 0.77
CA ILE A 46 5.03 -4.46 0.01
C ILE A 46 4.77 -3.11 0.67
N GLN A 47 5.42 -2.77 1.79
CA GLN A 47 5.19 -1.51 2.52
C GLN A 47 5.41 -0.26 1.66
N LYS A 48 6.29 -0.34 0.67
CA LYS A 48 6.58 0.76 -0.26
C LYS A 48 5.63 0.81 -1.47
N PHE A 49 4.74 -0.16 -1.60
CA PHE A 49 3.86 -0.25 -2.77
C PHE A 49 2.64 0.64 -2.55
N LYS A 50 2.29 1.40 -3.56
CA LYS A 50 1.07 2.21 -3.58
C LYS A 50 -0.16 1.32 -3.75
N HIS A 51 -1.34 1.83 -3.42
CA HIS A 51 -2.59 1.17 -3.80
C HIS A 51 -2.67 1.10 -5.34
N SER A 52 -2.49 -0.06 -5.91
CA SER A 52 -2.47 -0.27 -7.37
C SER A 52 -2.48 -1.75 -7.72
N LYS A 53 -2.64 -2.04 -9.00
CA LYS A 53 -2.41 -3.38 -9.56
C LYS A 53 -0.93 -3.54 -9.91
N TYR A 54 -0.42 -4.73 -9.63
CA TYR A 54 0.97 -5.09 -9.85
C TYR A 54 1.07 -6.43 -10.59
N LYS A 55 2.18 -6.60 -11.27
CA LYS A 55 2.54 -7.85 -11.93
C LYS A 55 3.91 -8.30 -11.44
N MET A 56 3.97 -9.45 -10.81
CA MET A 56 5.24 -10.09 -10.46
C MET A 56 5.63 -11.10 -11.53
N LYS A 57 6.83 -10.96 -12.08
CA LYS A 57 7.44 -11.90 -13.02
C LYS A 57 8.55 -12.66 -12.32
N LEU A 58 8.43 -13.98 -12.28
CA LEU A 58 9.46 -14.90 -11.79
C LEU A 58 10.22 -15.50 -12.98
N ILE A 59 11.54 -15.54 -12.89
CA ILE A 59 12.42 -16.11 -13.91
C ILE A 59 13.40 -17.04 -13.24
N THR A 60 13.54 -18.23 -13.79
CA THR A 60 14.60 -19.18 -13.42
C THR A 60 15.19 -19.85 -14.66
N LYS A 61 16.41 -20.35 -14.54
CA LYS A 61 17.10 -21.10 -15.61
C LYS A 61 17.45 -22.48 -15.10
N ILE A 62 16.99 -23.51 -15.78
CA ILE A 62 17.25 -24.92 -15.46
C ILE A 62 17.76 -25.59 -16.72
N ASN A 63 18.94 -26.21 -16.67
CA ASN A 63 19.58 -26.89 -17.83
C ASN A 63 19.58 -26.01 -19.09
N ASP A 64 20.01 -24.75 -18.95
CA ASP A 64 20.06 -23.72 -20.00
C ASP A 64 18.70 -23.27 -20.56
N ILE A 65 17.59 -23.84 -20.12
CA ILE A 65 16.25 -23.44 -20.48
C ILE A 65 15.76 -22.39 -19.48
N THR A 66 15.27 -21.25 -20.00
CA THR A 66 14.70 -20.18 -19.18
C THR A 66 13.19 -20.39 -19.01
N PHE A 67 12.77 -20.51 -17.78
CA PHE A 67 11.35 -20.54 -17.40
C PHE A 67 10.93 -19.21 -16.82
N SER A 68 9.76 -18.72 -17.23
CA SER A 68 9.18 -17.53 -16.64
C SER A 68 7.70 -17.74 -16.32
N ARG A 69 7.24 -17.14 -15.21
CA ARG A 69 5.83 -17.10 -14.82
C ARG A 69 5.50 -15.72 -14.31
N SER A 70 4.32 -15.24 -14.65
CA SER A 70 3.81 -13.97 -14.13
C SER A 70 2.56 -14.20 -13.33
N VAL A 71 2.41 -13.41 -12.25
CA VAL A 71 1.22 -13.37 -11.40
C VAL A 71 0.82 -11.92 -11.23
N GLU A 72 -0.44 -11.62 -11.42
CA GLU A 72 -1.00 -10.30 -11.14
C GLU A 72 -1.58 -10.29 -9.74
N PHE A 73 -1.37 -9.20 -9.02
CA PHE A 73 -1.92 -8.99 -7.69
C PHE A 73 -2.27 -7.51 -7.49
N GLN A 74 -3.15 -7.26 -6.57
CA GLN A 74 -3.51 -5.91 -6.16
C GLN A 74 -3.01 -5.66 -4.74
N VAL A 75 -2.37 -4.53 -4.53
CA VAL A 75 -2.10 -4.01 -3.19
C VAL A 75 -3.25 -3.10 -2.82
N SER A 76 -3.97 -3.47 -1.77
CA SER A 76 -4.99 -2.66 -1.12
C SER A 76 -4.65 -2.58 0.36
N TYR A 77 -4.97 -1.47 0.98
CA TYR A 77 -4.79 -1.29 2.41
C TYR A 77 -6.15 -1.46 3.09
N GLU A 78 -6.30 -2.50 3.88
CA GLU A 78 -7.60 -2.92 4.45
C GLU A 78 -8.31 -1.83 5.26
N ASN A 79 -7.59 -0.90 5.84
CA ASN A 79 -8.16 0.17 6.67
C ASN A 79 -7.95 1.56 6.06
N LEU A 80 -7.68 1.65 4.75
CA LEU A 80 -7.60 2.91 4.04
C LEU A 80 -8.80 3.04 3.10
N SER A 81 -9.45 4.19 3.11
CA SER A 81 -10.49 4.50 2.15
C SER A 81 -10.00 4.21 0.71
N PRO A 82 -10.85 3.68 -0.18
CA PRO A 82 -10.51 3.43 -1.60
C PRO A 82 -9.95 4.65 -2.33
N VAL A 83 -10.16 5.85 -1.79
CA VAL A 83 -9.67 7.13 -2.32
C VAL A 83 -8.19 7.35 -2.05
N ILE A 84 -7.59 6.60 -1.12
CA ILE A 84 -6.21 6.81 -0.69
C ILE A 84 -5.29 5.94 -1.52
N THR A 85 -4.47 6.59 -2.33
CA THR A 85 -3.55 5.91 -3.25
C THR A 85 -2.24 5.47 -2.59
N ASN A 86 -1.86 6.10 -1.47
CA ASN A 86 -0.68 5.75 -0.68
C ASN A 86 -0.75 6.34 0.73
N ILE A 87 0.11 5.86 1.63
CA ILE A 87 0.13 6.29 3.04
C ILE A 87 0.53 7.75 3.22
N ASP A 88 1.45 8.28 2.39
CA ASP A 88 1.86 9.68 2.49
C ASP A 88 0.73 10.63 2.11
N ASP A 89 -0.07 10.28 1.11
CA ASP A 89 -1.25 11.07 0.74
C ASP A 89 -2.32 10.99 1.82
N ALA A 90 -2.50 9.82 2.42
CA ALA A 90 -3.41 9.64 3.56
C ALA A 90 -3.03 10.54 4.74
N ILE A 91 -1.74 10.54 5.10
CA ILE A 91 -1.23 11.37 6.20
C ILE A 91 -1.37 12.87 5.88
N LYS A 92 -1.05 13.29 4.64
CA LYS A 92 -1.23 14.69 4.23
C LYS A 92 -2.68 15.14 4.36
N GLN A 93 -3.62 14.28 4.04
CA GLN A 93 -5.04 14.56 4.18
C GLN A 93 -5.47 14.75 5.63
N MET A 94 -4.82 14.04 6.59
CA MET A 94 -5.12 14.18 8.02
C MET A 94 -4.87 15.58 8.60
N LYS A 95 -4.16 16.47 7.89
CA LYS A 95 -3.81 17.80 8.41
C LYS A 95 -5.01 18.61 8.90
N TYR A 96 -6.19 18.41 8.31
CA TYR A 96 -7.40 19.14 8.70
C TYR A 96 -8.02 18.63 10.01
N LEU A 97 -7.67 17.42 10.45
CA LEU A 97 -8.05 16.91 11.76
C LEU A 97 -7.44 17.72 12.92
N ILE A 98 -6.37 18.50 12.64
CA ILE A 98 -5.82 19.46 13.62
C ILE A 98 -6.83 20.55 13.95
N MET A 99 -7.60 20.98 12.94
CA MET A 99 -8.60 22.07 13.10
C MET A 99 -9.85 21.58 13.86
N THR A 100 -10.16 20.30 13.78
CA THR A 100 -11.29 19.69 14.50
C THR A 100 -10.92 19.27 15.93
N GLY A 101 -9.63 19.30 16.28
CA GLY A 101 -9.13 18.87 17.59
C GLY A 101 -8.97 17.34 17.73
N PHE A 102 -9.24 16.57 16.67
CA PHE A 102 -9.03 15.10 16.69
C PHE A 102 -7.56 14.70 16.82
N ILE A 103 -6.65 15.52 16.32
CA ILE A 103 -5.21 15.29 16.39
C ILE A 103 -4.49 16.60 16.75
N THR A 104 -3.49 16.54 17.61
CA THR A 104 -2.65 17.69 17.90
C THR A 104 -1.62 17.93 16.79
N ARG A 105 -1.12 19.17 16.68
CA ARG A 105 -0.03 19.50 15.74
C ARG A 105 1.23 18.66 15.99
N LYS A 106 1.50 18.28 17.25
CA LYS A 106 2.65 17.47 17.63
C LYS A 106 2.49 16.04 17.08
N GLU A 107 1.38 15.40 17.39
CA GLU A 107 1.07 14.04 16.90
C GLU A 107 1.06 13.95 15.36
N TYR A 108 0.42 14.93 14.70
CA TYR A 108 0.44 15.01 13.25
C TYR A 108 1.87 15.07 12.69
N LYS A 109 2.74 15.93 13.26
CA LYS A 109 4.14 16.04 12.84
C LYS A 109 4.90 14.74 13.09
N GLU A 110 4.65 14.05 14.20
CA GLU A 110 5.27 12.77 14.51
C GLU A 110 4.92 11.72 13.46
N ILE A 111 3.65 11.58 13.09
CA ILE A 111 3.20 10.67 12.04
C ILE A 111 3.80 11.05 10.68
N ASN A 112 3.71 12.32 10.30
CA ASN A 112 4.14 12.81 8.98
C ASN A 112 5.66 12.68 8.77
N ASN A 113 6.45 12.86 9.82
CA ASN A 113 7.93 12.83 9.76
C ASN A 113 8.52 11.46 10.14
N ALA A 114 7.69 10.49 10.48
CA ALA A 114 8.15 9.15 10.79
C ALA A 114 8.82 8.49 9.57
N ARG A 115 9.68 7.51 9.81
CA ARG A 115 10.23 6.68 8.74
C ARG A 115 9.13 5.84 8.10
N ASP A 116 9.30 5.48 6.86
CA ASP A 116 8.28 4.79 6.04
C ASP A 116 7.75 3.50 6.69
N ASP A 117 8.60 2.78 7.41
CA ASP A 117 8.24 1.57 8.15
C ASP A 117 7.29 1.86 9.34
N LYS A 118 7.42 3.04 9.95
CA LYS A 118 6.62 3.47 11.10
C LYS A 118 5.40 4.31 10.75
N LYS A 119 5.40 5.02 9.63
CA LYS A 119 4.29 5.89 9.22
C LYS A 119 2.95 5.16 9.22
N ARG A 120 2.93 3.97 8.64
CA ARG A 120 1.71 3.16 8.56
C ARG A 120 1.23 2.73 9.94
N GLU A 121 2.14 2.30 10.80
CA GLU A 121 1.81 1.89 12.17
C GLU A 121 1.18 3.04 12.95
N LEU A 122 1.84 4.20 12.97
CA LEU A 122 1.35 5.39 13.66
C LEU A 122 0.01 5.89 13.10
N TYR A 123 -0.16 5.86 11.78
CA TYR A 123 -1.42 6.20 11.12
C TYR A 123 -2.57 5.28 11.58
N LEU A 124 -2.34 3.97 11.60
CA LEU A 124 -3.35 3.00 12.03
C LEU A 124 -3.64 3.10 13.53
N GLN A 125 -2.62 3.34 14.35
CA GLN A 125 -2.78 3.57 15.80
C GLN A 125 -3.64 4.81 16.07
N PHE A 126 -3.40 5.92 15.33
CA PHE A 126 -4.23 7.11 15.44
C PHE A 126 -5.71 6.80 15.12
N TRP A 127 -6.00 6.21 13.97
CA TRP A 127 -7.39 5.91 13.61
C TRP A 127 -8.05 4.93 14.58
N LYS A 128 -7.31 3.97 15.08
CA LYS A 128 -7.80 3.07 16.13
C LYS A 128 -8.11 3.80 17.45
N SER A 129 -7.34 4.83 17.80
CA SER A 129 -7.55 5.59 19.04
C SER A 129 -8.80 6.47 19.00
N VAL A 130 -9.24 6.89 17.82
CA VAL A 130 -10.44 7.72 17.61
C VAL A 130 -11.64 6.91 17.12
N ASP A 131 -11.52 5.60 17.07
CA ASP A 131 -12.57 4.68 16.65
C ASP A 131 -13.68 4.60 17.70
N PRO A 132 -14.93 5.01 17.40
CA PRO A 132 -16.04 4.96 18.34
C PRO A 132 -16.53 3.53 18.60
N THR A 133 -16.27 2.60 17.67
CA THR A 133 -16.75 1.21 17.74
C THR A 133 -15.62 0.19 17.53
N PRO A 134 -14.60 0.15 18.43
CA PRO A 134 -13.37 -0.62 18.20
C PRO A 134 -13.55 -2.15 18.11
N ARG A 135 -14.78 -2.64 18.32
CA ARG A 135 -15.15 -4.07 18.17
C ARG A 135 -15.65 -4.41 16.76
N THR A 136 -15.91 -3.43 15.93
CA THR A 136 -16.31 -3.62 14.53
C THR A 136 -15.07 -3.60 13.61
N LYS A 137 -15.25 -3.98 12.35
CA LYS A 137 -14.18 -3.89 11.35
C LYS A 137 -14.05 -2.50 10.73
N GLU A 138 -15.06 -1.67 10.91
CA GLU A 138 -15.17 -0.35 10.29
C GLU A 138 -14.93 0.71 11.36
N ASN A 139 -14.19 1.75 10.99
CA ASN A 139 -14.03 2.95 11.76
C ASN A 139 -14.88 4.04 11.12
N GLU A 140 -15.99 4.38 11.74
CA GLU A 140 -17.00 5.28 11.19
C GLU A 140 -16.45 6.69 11.00
N ILE A 141 -15.66 7.19 11.96
CA ILE A 141 -15.03 8.52 11.88
C ILE A 141 -14.05 8.58 10.71
N MET A 142 -13.23 7.56 10.55
CA MET A 142 -12.30 7.47 9.43
C MET A 142 -13.04 7.41 8.10
N ASN A 143 -14.07 6.58 8.00
CA ASN A 143 -14.87 6.42 6.79
C ASN A 143 -15.56 7.74 6.41
N GLU A 144 -16.20 8.40 7.35
CA GLU A 144 -16.85 9.69 7.12
C GLU A 144 -15.86 10.75 6.67
N TYR A 145 -14.70 10.85 7.34
CA TYR A 145 -13.67 11.82 6.99
C TYR A 145 -13.19 11.66 5.54
N TYR A 146 -12.89 10.42 5.12
CA TYR A 146 -12.45 10.18 3.76
C TYR A 146 -13.55 10.25 2.71
N GLN A 147 -14.81 9.99 3.07
CA GLN A 147 -15.94 10.28 2.21
C GLN A 147 -16.07 11.78 1.92
N ARG A 148 -15.89 12.64 2.93
CA ARG A 148 -15.88 14.10 2.75
C ARG A 148 -14.73 14.58 1.87
N ILE A 149 -13.51 14.00 2.05
CA ILE A 149 -12.37 14.27 1.15
C ILE A 149 -12.69 13.88 -0.29
N ASN A 150 -13.31 12.71 -0.48
CA ASN A 150 -13.72 12.27 -1.81
C ASN A 150 -14.76 13.22 -2.44
N LEU A 151 -15.76 13.60 -1.67
CA LEU A 151 -16.77 14.55 -2.11
C LEU A 151 -16.15 15.91 -2.47
N ALA A 152 -15.20 16.39 -1.66
CA ALA A 152 -14.46 17.62 -1.95
C ALA A 152 -13.67 17.51 -3.27
N ASN A 153 -13.05 16.36 -3.52
CA ASN A 153 -12.37 16.12 -4.79
C ASN A 153 -13.33 16.11 -5.98
N GLN A 154 -14.50 15.47 -5.84
CA GLN A 154 -15.50 15.42 -6.91
C GLN A 154 -16.10 16.81 -7.19
N SER A 155 -16.34 17.60 -6.14
CA SER A 155 -17.06 18.88 -6.26
C SER A 155 -16.15 20.05 -6.63
N PHE A 156 -14.88 20.05 -6.25
CA PHE A 156 -14.01 21.23 -6.33
C PHE A 156 -12.67 20.96 -7.03
N ALA A 157 -12.46 19.77 -7.62
CA ALA A 157 -11.26 19.51 -8.41
C ALA A 157 -11.29 20.33 -9.71
N SER A 158 -10.24 21.11 -9.93
CA SER A 158 -9.94 21.74 -11.22
C SER A 158 -8.58 21.26 -11.72
N HIS A 159 -7.52 21.95 -11.37
CA HIS A 159 -6.13 21.58 -11.66
C HIS A 159 -5.43 20.92 -10.45
N ASN A 160 -6.03 21.04 -9.26
CA ASN A 160 -5.55 20.50 -8.00
C ASN A 160 -6.58 19.56 -7.38
N ASN A 161 -6.14 18.76 -6.41
CA ASN A 161 -7.05 17.96 -5.58
C ASN A 161 -8.06 18.88 -4.89
N GLY A 162 -9.35 18.64 -5.08
CA GLY A 162 -10.44 19.50 -4.58
C GLY A 162 -10.41 19.71 -3.06
N TRP A 163 -9.98 18.71 -2.29
CA TRP A 163 -9.80 18.82 -0.84
C TRP A 163 -8.77 19.88 -0.41
N LYS A 164 -7.86 20.32 -1.29
CA LYS A 164 -6.86 21.35 -1.00
C LYS A 164 -7.39 22.76 -1.19
N THR A 165 -8.54 22.92 -1.83
CA THR A 165 -9.18 24.23 -2.02
C THR A 165 -9.84 24.67 -0.71
N ASP A 166 -10.08 25.99 -0.56
CA ASP A 166 -10.75 26.52 0.64
C ASP A 166 -12.15 25.90 0.83
N ARG A 167 -12.91 25.74 -0.25
CA ARG A 167 -14.22 25.06 -0.23
C ARG A 167 -14.11 23.59 0.16
N GLY A 168 -13.11 22.89 -0.40
CA GLY A 168 -12.85 21.50 -0.07
C GLY A 168 -12.40 21.32 1.37
N MET A 169 -11.60 22.23 1.90
CA MET A 169 -11.22 22.25 3.31
C MET A 169 -12.46 22.37 4.20
N VAL A 170 -13.33 23.35 3.94
CA VAL A 170 -14.59 23.53 4.71
C VAL A 170 -15.44 22.26 4.66
N LEU A 171 -15.67 21.70 3.47
CA LEU A 171 -16.45 20.47 3.32
C LEU A 171 -15.81 19.26 4.03
N THR A 172 -14.50 19.23 4.15
CA THR A 172 -13.82 18.12 4.83
C THR A 172 -13.95 18.23 6.35
N ILE A 173 -14.03 19.45 6.89
CA ILE A 173 -14.07 19.71 8.34
C ILE A 173 -15.52 19.65 8.87
N PHE A 174 -16.48 20.16 8.14
CA PHE A 174 -17.89 20.29 8.54
C PHE A 174 -18.81 19.40 7.69
#